data_593b714db519a703e5cdc9855c6d1b84
#
_entry.id   593b714db519a703e5cdc9855c6d1b84
#
_cell.length_a   1.000
_cell.length_b   1.000
_cell.length_c   1.000
_cell.angle_alpha   90.00
_cell.angle_beta   90.00
_cell.angle_gamma   90.00
#
_symmetry.space_group_name_H-M   'P 1'
#
loop_
_entity.id
_entity.type
_entity.pdbx_description
1 polymer ?
#
loop_
_entity_poly.entity_id
_entity_poly.type
_entity_poly.pdbx_seq_one_letter_code
_entity_poly.pdbx_strand_id
1 'polypeptide(L)'
;MRPAATGWRCLLAATALGALLALAGCRRDAEPPASSAAPATATPATPAAAPLPATPPVFAYVPNQRSGTVSVIDTHTDTVVRTLSAQGQLGKRLQQVVPGPQGHLYLIDAEHHRLIELDTDKDAVLRSVEIGENAEGIALSPDGKQFAVCVEGQNQVMLIDAAQFSVQQVIATRGQAPEHCAYTPDGQWLLTSNEGSNDMDMIELATGRSRGVVATSGHPRGMAFAPDGHSVYIAQETANVVDVIDLQTRQRRASLPAGVRTAGVALSADGTRLYASNGGAGTLSVIDINTARSLAEIAVGLRPWNPALTPAGDKLYVANGRSNTVSVIDTVALREIKQIPVGELPWGVIIAR
;
A
#
# COMPACT_ATOMS: atom_id res chain seq x y z
N MET A 1 -24.78 -17.35 49.94
CA MET A 1 -25.55 -18.61 49.67
C MET A 1 -24.99 -19.21 48.36
N ARG A 2 -24.20 -20.26 48.45
CA ARG A 2 -23.98 -21.29 47.41
C ARG A 2 -25.01 -22.42 47.68
N PRO A 3 -25.43 -23.27 46.75
CA PRO A 3 -24.63 -24.18 45.92
C PRO A 3 -25.25 -24.32 44.48
N ALA A 4 -24.88 -25.21 43.54
CA ALA A 4 -24.11 -26.43 43.53
C ALA A 4 -23.73 -26.77 42.09
N ALA A 5 -22.66 -27.56 41.95
CA ALA A 5 -22.17 -28.16 40.70
C ALA A 5 -22.97 -29.43 40.32
N THR A 6 -23.04 -29.78 39.03
CA THR A 6 -23.23 -31.15 38.56
C THR A 6 -22.40 -31.37 37.29
N GLY A 7 -21.41 -32.24 37.45
CA GLY A 7 -20.65 -32.81 36.37
C GLY A 7 -21.31 -34.04 35.77
N TRP A 8 -20.96 -34.36 34.54
CA TRP A 8 -21.15 -35.69 33.97
C TRP A 8 -19.89 -36.18 33.26
N ARG A 9 -19.68 -37.48 33.46
CA ARG A 9 -18.48 -38.27 33.24
C ARG A 9 -18.44 -38.90 31.83
N CYS A 10 -17.19 -39.20 31.48
CA CYS A 10 -16.66 -40.12 30.47
C CYS A 10 -17.50 -41.29 30.01
N LEU A 11 -17.35 -41.66 28.74
CA LEU A 11 -17.28 -43.09 28.35
C LEU A 11 -16.23 -43.24 27.21
N LEU A 12 -15.19 -44.02 27.53
CA LEU A 12 -14.23 -44.63 26.63
C LEU A 12 -14.89 -45.92 26.05
N ALA A 13 -14.63 -46.23 24.78
CA ALA A 13 -14.71 -47.57 24.26
C ALA A 13 -13.62 -47.79 23.21
N ALA A 14 -12.70 -48.69 23.54
CA ALA A 14 -11.68 -49.27 22.67
C ALA A 14 -12.14 -50.67 22.25
N THR A 15 -11.86 -51.07 21.00
CA THR A 15 -11.69 -52.46 20.52
C THR A 15 -10.88 -52.41 19.24
N ALA A 16 -9.68 -52.90 19.16
CA ALA A 16 -9.02 -54.17 19.15
C ALA A 16 -9.15 -54.96 17.83
N LEU A 17 -8.03 -55.08 17.15
CA LEU A 17 -7.36 -56.23 16.54
C LEU A 17 -8.06 -57.07 15.46
N GLY A 18 -7.32 -57.28 14.36
CA GLY A 18 -7.56 -58.34 13.38
C GLY A 18 -6.43 -58.42 12.35
N ALA A 19 -5.36 -59.11 12.67
CA ALA A 19 -4.32 -59.49 11.73
C ALA A 19 -4.68 -60.78 11.02
N LEU A 20 -4.44 -60.86 9.70
CA LEU A 20 -4.38 -62.13 8.99
C LEU A 20 -3.15 -62.12 8.05
N LEU A 21 -2.21 -63.01 8.38
CA LEU A 21 -1.13 -63.47 7.49
C LEU A 21 -1.72 -64.52 6.52
N ALA A 22 -1.29 -64.49 5.26
CA ALA A 22 -1.28 -65.67 4.41
C ALA A 22 -0.01 -65.70 3.55
N LEU A 23 0.58 -66.88 3.57
CA LEU A 23 1.90 -67.25 3.04
C LEU A 23 1.84 -67.67 1.55
N ALA A 24 2.97 -67.36 0.91
CA ALA A 24 3.74 -68.24 -0.01
C ALA A 24 3.12 -68.78 -1.31
N GLY A 25 3.91 -68.58 -2.36
CA GLY A 25 3.82 -69.32 -3.62
C GLY A 25 4.88 -68.90 -4.60
N CYS A 26 6.11 -69.48 -4.50
CA CYS A 26 7.12 -69.41 -5.54
C CYS A 26 6.69 -70.23 -6.77
N ARG A 27 6.66 -69.62 -7.95
CA ARG A 27 6.81 -70.31 -9.22
C ARG A 27 7.85 -69.56 -10.05
N ARG A 28 8.92 -70.30 -10.40
CA ARG A 28 9.83 -70.02 -11.47
C ARG A 28 9.16 -70.43 -12.77
N ASP A 29 9.08 -69.54 -13.71
CA ASP A 29 8.82 -69.88 -15.12
C ASP A 29 9.79 -69.13 -16.03
N ALA A 30 10.16 -69.83 -17.06
CA ALA A 30 11.30 -69.69 -17.93
C ALA A 30 11.36 -68.38 -18.75
N GLU A 31 12.56 -67.97 -19.01
CA GLU A 31 13.03 -66.90 -19.90
C GLU A 31 12.77 -67.26 -21.37
N PRO A 32 12.12 -66.44 -22.19
CA PRO A 32 12.10 -66.58 -23.64
C PRO A 32 13.30 -65.85 -24.28
N PRO A 33 13.76 -66.25 -25.48
CA PRO A 33 15.02 -65.85 -26.06
C PRO A 33 15.03 -64.42 -26.57
N ALA A 34 16.21 -63.79 -26.48
CA ALA A 34 16.47 -62.40 -26.89
C ALA A 34 16.14 -62.16 -28.37
N SER A 35 15.24 -61.23 -28.59
CA SER A 35 14.97 -60.64 -29.94
C SER A 35 15.95 -59.47 -30.15
N SER A 36 16.69 -59.57 -31.26
CA SER A 36 17.56 -58.53 -31.81
C SER A 36 16.78 -57.23 -32.06
N ALA A 37 17.01 -56.22 -31.22
CA ALA A 37 16.43 -54.88 -31.46
C ALA A 37 17.32 -54.09 -32.41
N ALA A 38 16.73 -53.58 -33.47
CA ALA A 38 17.34 -52.62 -34.39
C ALA A 38 17.68 -51.29 -33.64
N PRO A 39 18.68 -50.53 -34.11
CA PRO A 39 19.07 -49.29 -33.44
C PRO A 39 17.95 -48.24 -33.51
N ALA A 40 17.48 -47.79 -32.37
CA ALA A 40 16.53 -46.69 -32.25
C ALA A 40 17.19 -45.39 -32.77
N THR A 41 16.59 -44.82 -33.82
CA THR A 41 16.89 -43.46 -34.28
C THR A 41 16.63 -42.47 -33.13
N ALA A 42 17.66 -41.78 -32.65
CA ALA A 42 17.56 -40.74 -31.66
C ALA A 42 16.69 -39.58 -32.18
N THR A 43 15.55 -39.35 -31.56
CA THR A 43 14.72 -38.16 -31.78
C THR A 43 15.54 -36.93 -31.34
N PRO A 44 15.66 -35.90 -32.21
CA PRO A 44 16.38 -34.69 -31.79
C PRO A 44 15.70 -34.08 -30.57
N ALA A 45 16.47 -33.84 -29.49
CA ALA A 45 16.01 -33.17 -28.31
C ALA A 45 15.52 -31.76 -28.66
N THR A 46 14.28 -31.45 -28.33
CA THR A 46 13.74 -30.09 -28.44
C THR A 46 14.63 -29.16 -27.60
N PRO A 47 15.13 -28.04 -28.17
CA PRO A 47 15.93 -27.10 -27.38
C PRO A 47 15.11 -26.64 -26.19
N ALA A 48 15.70 -26.73 -25.00
CA ALA A 48 15.09 -26.17 -23.79
C ALA A 48 14.79 -24.68 -24.05
N ALA A 49 13.54 -24.28 -23.83
CA ALA A 49 13.15 -22.88 -23.96
C ALA A 49 14.07 -22.03 -23.09
N ALA A 50 14.63 -20.96 -23.65
CA ALA A 50 15.42 -20.02 -22.89
C ALA A 50 14.59 -19.53 -21.70
N PRO A 51 15.18 -19.38 -20.50
CA PRO A 51 14.45 -18.86 -19.36
C PRO A 51 13.90 -17.48 -19.73
N LEU A 52 12.61 -17.27 -19.46
CA LEU A 52 11.97 -15.96 -19.63
C LEU A 52 12.78 -14.92 -18.83
N PRO A 53 12.95 -13.69 -19.36
CA PRO A 53 13.65 -12.65 -18.63
C PRO A 53 12.97 -12.49 -17.25
N ALA A 54 13.76 -12.53 -16.19
CA ALA A 54 13.25 -12.36 -14.83
C ALA A 54 12.53 -11.01 -14.74
N THR A 55 11.29 -11.03 -14.25
CA THR A 55 10.56 -9.79 -14.00
C THR A 55 11.37 -8.95 -13.02
N PRO A 56 11.59 -7.65 -13.29
CA PRO A 56 12.33 -6.81 -12.37
C PRO A 56 11.76 -6.89 -10.94
N PRO A 57 12.59 -6.89 -9.92
CA PRO A 57 12.12 -6.95 -8.54
C PRO A 57 11.22 -5.76 -8.22
N VAL A 58 10.20 -5.99 -7.42
CA VAL A 58 9.26 -4.97 -6.93
C VAL A 58 9.50 -4.80 -5.44
N PHE A 59 9.68 -3.59 -5.00
CA PHE A 59 9.97 -3.27 -3.61
C PHE A 59 8.85 -2.44 -2.98
N ALA A 60 8.63 -2.66 -1.68
CA ALA A 60 7.85 -1.76 -0.84
C ALA A 60 8.80 -0.88 -0.03
N TYR A 61 8.61 0.43 -0.12
CA TYR A 61 9.38 1.43 0.61
C TYR A 61 8.54 2.02 1.73
N VAL A 62 9.11 2.06 2.92
CA VAL A 62 8.41 2.43 4.15
C VAL A 62 9.20 3.50 4.90
N PRO A 63 8.78 4.77 4.89
CA PRO A 63 9.40 5.81 5.68
C PRO A 63 9.10 5.59 7.16
N ASN A 64 10.15 5.52 7.99
CA ASN A 64 10.08 5.34 9.43
C ASN A 64 10.36 6.66 10.12
N GLN A 65 9.31 7.35 10.54
CA GLN A 65 9.39 8.73 11.01
C GLN A 65 10.41 8.92 12.13
N ARG A 66 10.30 8.12 13.21
CA ARG A 66 11.14 8.31 14.40
C ARG A 66 12.54 7.78 14.22
N SER A 67 12.73 6.76 13.40
CA SER A 67 14.07 6.23 13.09
C SER A 67 14.87 7.12 12.14
N GLY A 68 14.21 7.95 11.33
CA GLY A 68 14.87 8.68 10.23
C GLY A 68 15.44 7.73 9.18
N THR A 69 14.67 6.72 8.78
CA THR A 69 15.10 5.69 7.82
C THR A 69 13.97 5.32 6.87
N VAL A 70 14.32 4.67 5.75
CA VAL A 70 13.34 4.04 4.86
C VAL A 70 13.65 2.55 4.80
N SER A 71 12.71 1.71 5.23
CA SER A 71 12.83 0.25 5.08
C SER A 71 12.47 -0.15 3.64
N VAL A 72 13.28 -1.01 3.03
CA VAL A 72 13.07 -1.57 1.70
C VAL A 72 12.70 -3.04 1.86
N ILE A 73 11.50 -3.39 1.47
CA ILE A 73 10.95 -4.75 1.56
C ILE A 73 10.89 -5.34 0.16
N ASP A 74 11.48 -6.50 -0.05
CA ASP A 74 11.29 -7.28 -1.26
C ASP A 74 9.90 -7.93 -1.21
N THR A 75 9.04 -7.60 -2.20
CA THR A 75 7.65 -8.09 -2.23
C THR A 75 7.51 -9.54 -2.66
N HIS A 76 8.57 -10.16 -3.18
CA HIS A 76 8.58 -11.59 -3.50
C HIS A 76 8.80 -12.44 -2.24
N THR A 77 9.72 -12.01 -1.37
CA THR A 77 10.09 -12.74 -0.15
C THR A 77 9.39 -12.22 1.12
N ASP A 78 8.77 -11.04 1.04
CA ASP A 78 8.17 -10.32 2.17
C ASP A 78 9.17 -10.11 3.31
N THR A 79 10.39 -9.68 2.97
CA THR A 79 11.45 -9.42 3.96
C THR A 79 12.10 -8.06 3.73
N VAL A 80 12.52 -7.41 4.81
CA VAL A 80 13.37 -6.21 4.71
C VAL A 80 14.73 -6.64 4.17
N VAL A 81 15.09 -6.12 3.01
CA VAL A 81 16.36 -6.39 2.34
C VAL A 81 17.39 -5.28 2.55
N ARG A 82 16.92 -4.07 2.83
CA ARG A 82 17.75 -2.90 3.09
C ARG A 82 17.03 -1.91 4.00
N THR A 83 17.82 -1.09 4.69
CA THR A 83 17.35 0.09 5.43
C THR A 83 18.19 1.27 4.98
N LEU A 84 17.54 2.25 4.37
CA LEU A 84 18.19 3.48 3.89
C LEU A 84 18.14 4.54 4.99
N SER A 85 19.24 5.23 5.19
CA SER A 85 19.38 6.31 6.18
C SER A 85 20.07 7.55 5.61
N ALA A 86 20.51 7.47 4.35
CA ALA A 86 21.39 8.45 3.73
C ALA A 86 22.55 8.81 4.67
N GLN A 87 23.17 7.81 5.25
CA GLN A 87 24.29 7.96 6.20
C GLN A 87 23.95 8.84 7.42
N GLY A 88 22.69 8.78 7.87
CA GLY A 88 22.19 9.58 9.00
C GLY A 88 21.77 11.02 8.64
N GLN A 89 21.63 11.33 7.35
CA GLN A 89 21.21 12.65 6.89
C GLN A 89 19.69 12.83 6.82
N LEU A 90 18.90 11.74 7.00
CA LEU A 90 17.44 11.82 7.04
C LEU A 90 16.97 12.32 8.41
N GLY A 91 15.99 13.22 8.41
CA GLY A 91 15.35 13.70 9.63
C GLY A 91 14.43 12.66 10.29
N LYS A 92 14.02 12.93 11.51
CA LYS A 92 13.14 12.07 12.32
C LYS A 92 11.65 12.40 12.17
N ARG A 93 11.27 13.07 11.11
CA ARG A 93 9.87 13.34 10.74
C ARG A 93 9.70 13.10 9.24
N LEU A 94 10.07 11.89 8.79
CA LEU A 94 9.82 11.48 7.42
C LEU A 94 8.33 11.27 7.23
N GLN A 95 7.78 11.96 6.24
CA GLN A 95 6.37 11.85 5.87
C GLN A 95 6.23 11.01 4.58
N GLN A 96 5.31 11.39 3.73
CA GLN A 96 5.03 10.63 2.51
C GLN A 96 6.26 10.55 1.59
N VAL A 97 6.37 9.41 0.92
CA VAL A 97 7.40 9.13 -0.09
C VAL A 97 6.70 8.77 -1.40
N VAL A 98 7.29 9.18 -2.51
CA VAL A 98 6.85 8.78 -3.86
C VAL A 98 8.04 8.31 -4.69
N PRO A 99 7.87 7.33 -5.58
CA PRO A 99 8.88 7.02 -6.58
C PRO A 99 8.88 8.11 -7.64
N GLY A 100 10.00 8.36 -8.23
CA GLY A 100 10.10 9.37 -9.27
C GLY A 100 11.08 8.98 -10.36
N PRO A 101 11.54 9.94 -11.17
CA PRO A 101 12.47 9.69 -12.26
C PRO A 101 13.72 8.92 -11.81
N GLN A 102 14.29 8.14 -12.71
CA GLN A 102 15.54 7.39 -12.53
C GLN A 102 15.52 6.31 -11.41
N GLY A 103 14.35 5.94 -10.89
CA GLY A 103 14.23 4.97 -9.80
C GLY A 103 14.58 5.54 -8.42
N HIS A 104 14.74 6.86 -8.31
CA HIS A 104 14.98 7.53 -7.04
C HIS A 104 13.68 7.65 -6.24
N LEU A 105 13.82 7.84 -4.93
CA LEU A 105 12.72 8.18 -4.05
C LEU A 105 12.73 9.68 -3.74
N TYR A 106 11.53 10.24 -3.70
CA TYR A 106 11.32 11.62 -3.30
C TYR A 106 10.49 11.61 -2.02
N LEU A 107 10.99 12.19 -0.95
CA LEU A 107 10.34 12.12 0.35
C LEU A 107 10.41 13.44 1.11
N ILE A 108 9.37 13.70 1.90
CA ILE A 108 9.28 14.85 2.78
C ILE A 108 10.06 14.57 4.06
N ASP A 109 11.05 15.37 4.32
CA ASP A 109 11.78 15.47 5.58
C ASP A 109 11.24 16.71 6.33
N ALA A 110 10.15 16.51 7.07
CA ALA A 110 9.46 17.59 7.75
C ALA A 110 10.21 18.12 8.98
N GLU A 111 11.21 17.40 9.51
CA GLU A 111 12.09 17.93 10.56
C GLU A 111 12.98 19.05 10.03
N HIS A 112 13.45 18.92 8.78
CA HIS A 112 14.33 19.91 8.15
C HIS A 112 13.61 20.78 7.10
N HIS A 113 12.27 20.72 7.03
CA HIS A 113 11.43 21.51 6.11
C HIS A 113 11.87 21.39 4.65
N ARG A 114 12.19 20.18 4.19
CA ARG A 114 12.71 19.95 2.85
C ARG A 114 12.08 18.73 2.16
N LEU A 115 11.95 18.84 0.84
CA LEU A 115 11.78 17.67 -0.03
C LEU A 115 13.18 17.21 -0.45
N ILE A 116 13.44 15.91 -0.36
CA ILE A 116 14.74 15.33 -0.75
C ILE A 116 14.56 14.35 -1.90
N GLU A 117 15.59 14.25 -2.74
CA GLU A 117 15.79 13.18 -3.71
C GLU A 117 16.82 12.20 -3.14
N LEU A 118 16.40 10.95 -2.95
CA LEU A 118 17.20 9.89 -2.37
C LEU A 118 17.56 8.86 -3.45
N ASP A 119 18.85 8.70 -3.71
CA ASP A 119 19.40 7.62 -4.50
C ASP A 119 19.36 6.33 -3.65
N THR A 120 18.51 5.39 -4.05
CA THR A 120 18.32 4.16 -3.28
C THR A 120 19.50 3.21 -3.39
N ASP A 121 20.27 3.25 -4.47
CA ASP A 121 21.43 2.38 -4.70
C ASP A 121 22.64 2.83 -3.88
N LYS A 122 22.86 4.14 -3.81
CA LYS A 122 23.98 4.73 -3.07
C LYS A 122 23.67 5.02 -1.61
N ASP A 123 22.40 4.93 -1.19
CA ASP A 123 21.90 5.37 0.12
C ASP A 123 22.38 6.80 0.43
N ALA A 124 22.08 7.75 -0.47
CA ALA A 124 22.54 9.12 -0.39
C ALA A 124 21.48 10.12 -0.82
N VAL A 125 21.38 11.24 -0.10
CA VAL A 125 20.65 12.43 -0.56
C VAL A 125 21.41 13.06 -1.71
N LEU A 126 20.80 13.15 -2.88
CA LEU A 126 21.39 13.77 -4.06
C LEU A 126 21.22 15.29 -4.05
N ARG A 127 20.02 15.72 -3.71
CA ARG A 127 19.66 17.15 -3.63
C ARG A 127 18.44 17.34 -2.75
N SER A 128 18.21 18.56 -2.33
CA SER A 128 17.03 18.94 -1.57
C SER A 128 16.53 20.31 -1.98
N VAL A 129 15.24 20.54 -1.77
CA VAL A 129 14.62 21.86 -1.94
C VAL A 129 13.82 22.18 -0.67
N GLU A 130 13.91 23.43 -0.23
CA GLU A 130 13.17 23.92 0.93
C GLU A 130 11.68 23.94 0.63
N ILE A 131 10.90 23.43 1.59
CA ILE A 131 9.44 23.45 1.59
C ILE A 131 8.96 24.04 2.92
N GLY A 132 7.69 24.38 3.01
CA GLY A 132 7.15 25.02 4.23
C GLY A 132 7.08 24.10 5.45
N GLU A 133 6.67 24.68 6.57
CA GLU A 133 6.50 23.96 7.83
C GLU A 133 5.31 22.99 7.78
N ASN A 134 5.45 21.84 8.45
CA ASN A 134 4.45 20.79 8.51
C ASN A 134 3.98 20.33 7.11
N ALA A 135 4.91 20.14 6.18
CA ALA A 135 4.60 19.47 4.93
C ALA A 135 4.39 17.98 5.18
N GLU A 136 3.32 17.38 4.63
CA GLU A 136 2.99 15.97 4.84
C GLU A 136 2.80 15.21 3.54
N GLY A 137 1.95 15.70 2.65
CA GLY A 137 1.60 15.03 1.39
C GLY A 137 2.48 15.43 0.22
N ILE A 138 2.89 14.46 -0.58
CA ILE A 138 3.58 14.66 -1.85
C ILE A 138 2.93 13.82 -2.94
N ALA A 139 2.81 14.38 -4.14
CA ALA A 139 2.41 13.67 -5.34
C ALA A 139 3.31 14.03 -6.51
N LEU A 140 3.58 13.06 -7.39
CA LEU A 140 4.23 13.29 -8.68
C LEU A 140 3.15 13.40 -9.76
N SER A 141 3.26 14.40 -10.64
CA SER A 141 2.34 14.56 -11.77
C SER A 141 2.36 13.35 -12.71
N PRO A 142 1.26 13.03 -13.40
CA PRO A 142 1.20 11.88 -14.30
C PRO A 142 2.24 11.89 -15.42
N ASP A 143 2.71 13.06 -15.84
CA ASP A 143 3.78 13.22 -16.84
C ASP A 143 5.20 13.18 -16.23
N GLY A 144 5.30 13.04 -14.92
CA GLY A 144 6.57 12.94 -14.18
C GLY A 144 7.38 14.22 -14.08
N LYS A 145 6.80 15.37 -14.41
CA LYS A 145 7.57 16.64 -14.50
C LYS A 145 7.45 17.54 -13.29
N GLN A 146 6.49 17.31 -12.41
CA GLN A 146 6.20 18.21 -11.30
C GLN A 146 5.83 17.42 -10.04
N PHE A 147 6.38 17.81 -8.92
CA PHE A 147 5.87 17.41 -7.61
C PHE A 147 4.91 18.46 -7.07
N ALA A 148 3.84 18.01 -6.43
CA ALA A 148 3.01 18.83 -5.56
C ALA A 148 3.30 18.44 -4.11
N VAL A 149 3.54 19.42 -3.25
CA VAL A 149 3.75 19.23 -1.82
C VAL A 149 2.69 20.02 -1.07
N CYS A 150 1.88 19.33 -0.26
CA CYS A 150 0.94 19.95 0.64
C CYS A 150 1.65 20.45 1.89
N VAL A 151 1.51 21.74 2.20
CA VAL A 151 2.13 22.41 3.33
C VAL A 151 1.04 22.82 4.31
N GLU A 152 0.75 21.93 5.25
CA GLU A 152 -0.35 22.05 6.21
C GLU A 152 -0.27 23.33 7.03
N GLY A 153 0.91 23.61 7.61
CA GLY A 153 1.11 24.77 8.47
C GLY A 153 0.91 26.14 7.81
N GLN A 154 0.84 26.18 6.48
CA GLN A 154 0.74 27.41 5.70
C GLN A 154 -0.48 27.48 4.80
N ASN A 155 -1.36 26.47 4.80
CA ASN A 155 -2.54 26.35 3.95
C ASN A 155 -2.21 26.58 2.46
N GLN A 156 -1.21 25.86 1.97
CA GLN A 156 -0.74 26.01 0.59
C GLN A 156 -0.25 24.71 -0.02
N VAL A 157 -0.14 24.70 -1.33
CA VAL A 157 0.56 23.67 -2.10
C VAL A 157 1.74 24.31 -2.81
N MET A 158 2.89 23.66 -2.74
CA MET A 158 4.08 24.02 -3.51
C MET A 158 4.21 23.11 -4.72
N LEU A 159 4.31 23.69 -5.91
CA LEU A 159 4.62 22.98 -7.14
C LEU A 159 6.12 23.08 -7.42
N ILE A 160 6.79 21.95 -7.58
CA ILE A 160 8.24 21.83 -7.68
C ILE A 160 8.58 21.14 -9.00
N ASP A 161 9.44 21.74 -9.82
CA ASP A 161 9.97 21.13 -11.04
C ASP A 161 10.77 19.88 -10.72
N ALA A 162 10.43 18.74 -11.31
CA ALA A 162 11.10 17.48 -11.02
C ALA A 162 12.53 17.41 -11.58
N ALA A 163 12.80 18.08 -12.69
CA ALA A 163 14.12 18.08 -13.32
C ALA A 163 15.07 19.09 -12.66
N GLN A 164 14.62 20.34 -12.48
CA GLN A 164 15.41 21.40 -11.85
C GLN A 164 15.44 21.29 -10.32
N PHE A 165 14.47 20.59 -9.73
CA PHE A 165 14.27 20.43 -8.31
C PHE A 165 14.19 21.77 -7.57
N SER A 166 13.34 22.66 -8.09
CA SER A 166 13.13 24.01 -7.61
C SER A 166 11.63 24.36 -7.58
N VAL A 167 11.25 25.23 -6.65
CA VAL A 167 9.87 25.70 -6.53
C VAL A 167 9.49 26.53 -7.75
N GLN A 168 8.45 26.10 -8.46
CA GLN A 168 7.88 26.81 -9.62
C GLN A 168 6.74 27.73 -9.19
N GLN A 169 5.89 27.27 -8.28
CA GLN A 169 4.70 28.01 -7.88
C GLN A 169 4.29 27.64 -6.46
N VAL A 170 3.71 28.60 -5.75
CA VAL A 170 3.05 28.39 -4.47
C VAL A 170 1.58 28.80 -4.65
N ILE A 171 0.67 27.90 -4.28
CA ILE A 171 -0.77 28.07 -4.45
C ILE A 171 -1.43 28.00 -3.06
N ALA A 172 -2.11 29.06 -2.65
CA ALA A 172 -2.92 29.04 -1.44
C ALA A 172 -4.14 28.14 -1.64
N THR A 173 -4.40 27.25 -0.69
CA THR A 173 -5.65 26.46 -0.65
C THR A 173 -6.80 27.31 -0.12
N ARG A 174 -8.02 26.98 -0.51
CA ARG A 174 -9.22 27.57 0.10
C ARG A 174 -9.58 26.90 1.42
N GLY A 175 -9.32 25.59 1.51
CA GLY A 175 -9.44 24.85 2.74
C GLY A 175 -8.24 25.04 3.66
N GLN A 176 -8.34 24.53 4.88
CA GLN A 176 -7.33 24.66 5.92
C GLN A 176 -6.67 23.32 6.21
N ALA A 177 -5.38 23.35 6.54
CA ALA A 177 -4.56 22.21 6.84
C ALA A 177 -4.60 21.14 5.72
N PRO A 178 -4.07 21.44 4.50
CA PRO A 178 -3.97 20.46 3.43
C PRO A 178 -2.93 19.38 3.80
N GLU A 179 -3.41 18.18 4.12
CA GLU A 179 -2.54 17.07 4.54
C GLU A 179 -2.03 16.26 3.34
N HIS A 180 -2.94 15.81 2.47
CA HIS A 180 -2.57 15.06 1.28
C HIS A 180 -2.90 15.83 0.02
N CYS A 181 -2.10 15.62 -1.02
CA CYS A 181 -2.40 16.07 -2.36
C CYS A 181 -2.30 14.93 -3.39
N ALA A 182 -3.09 15.02 -4.46
CA ALA A 182 -3.08 14.05 -5.53
C ALA A 182 -3.44 14.71 -6.86
N TYR A 183 -2.66 14.42 -7.90
CA TYR A 183 -3.01 14.81 -9.27
C TYR A 183 -4.11 13.90 -9.80
N THR A 184 -5.08 14.45 -10.52
CA THR A 184 -6.01 13.63 -11.30
C THR A 184 -5.24 12.86 -12.38
N PRO A 185 -5.72 11.65 -12.78
CA PRO A 185 -5.03 10.84 -13.79
C PRO A 185 -4.81 11.54 -15.14
N ASP A 186 -5.67 12.48 -15.50
CA ASP A 186 -5.55 13.31 -16.71
C ASP A 186 -4.58 14.51 -16.55
N GLY A 187 -4.06 14.73 -15.34
CA GLY A 187 -3.14 15.82 -15.02
C GLY A 187 -3.74 17.22 -15.11
N GLN A 188 -5.08 17.37 -15.14
CA GLN A 188 -5.72 18.68 -15.25
C GLN A 188 -5.93 19.34 -13.87
N TRP A 189 -6.11 18.53 -12.83
CA TRP A 189 -6.42 19.00 -11.50
C TRP A 189 -5.44 18.47 -10.47
N LEU A 190 -5.25 19.27 -9.44
CA LEU A 190 -4.64 18.84 -8.18
C LEU A 190 -5.69 18.92 -7.08
N LEU A 191 -5.88 17.84 -6.35
CA LEU A 191 -6.79 17.76 -5.22
C LEU A 191 -6.01 17.84 -3.93
N THR A 192 -6.57 18.49 -2.89
CA THR A 192 -6.03 18.44 -1.53
C THR A 192 -7.09 17.99 -0.54
N SER A 193 -6.76 17.10 0.38
CA SER A 193 -7.59 16.80 1.54
C SER A 193 -7.25 17.78 2.66
N ASN A 194 -8.20 18.66 3.02
CA ASN A 194 -7.99 19.71 3.99
C ASN A 194 -8.61 19.29 5.33
N GLU A 195 -7.79 18.76 6.22
CA GLU A 195 -8.28 18.17 7.46
C GLU A 195 -8.86 19.21 8.43
N GLY A 196 -8.31 20.42 8.43
CA GLY A 196 -8.76 21.50 9.33
C GLY A 196 -10.14 22.08 8.98
N SER A 197 -10.50 22.09 7.67
CA SER A 197 -11.79 22.61 7.19
C SER A 197 -12.82 21.54 6.81
N ASN A 198 -12.44 20.25 6.84
CA ASN A 198 -13.29 19.13 6.45
C ASN A 198 -13.80 19.24 5.01
N ASP A 199 -12.90 19.53 4.08
CA ASP A 199 -13.22 19.63 2.66
C ASP A 199 -12.06 19.13 1.77
N MET A 200 -12.33 19.00 0.50
CA MET A 200 -11.35 18.75 -0.55
C MET A 200 -11.30 19.97 -1.46
N ASP A 201 -10.13 20.57 -1.64
CA ASP A 201 -9.95 21.64 -2.62
C ASP A 201 -9.65 21.06 -4.02
N MET A 202 -10.09 21.77 -5.05
CA MET A 202 -9.84 21.42 -6.45
C MET A 202 -9.07 22.55 -7.12
N ILE A 203 -7.80 22.36 -7.37
CA ILE A 203 -6.90 23.33 -8.01
C ILE A 203 -6.76 22.99 -9.48
N GLU A 204 -7.14 23.90 -10.35
CA GLU A 204 -6.96 23.78 -11.80
C GLU A 204 -5.50 24.12 -12.16
N LEU A 205 -4.76 23.17 -12.68
CA LEU A 205 -3.33 23.32 -12.93
C LEU A 205 -3.02 24.33 -14.04
N ALA A 206 -3.87 24.41 -15.06
CA ALA A 206 -3.71 25.37 -16.17
C ALA A 206 -3.70 26.84 -15.70
N THR A 207 -4.39 27.14 -14.59
CA THR A 207 -4.48 28.51 -14.05
C THR A 207 -3.76 28.67 -12.71
N GLY A 208 -3.37 27.57 -12.07
CA GLY A 208 -2.80 27.57 -10.72
C GLY A 208 -3.77 28.13 -9.67
N ARG A 209 -5.08 27.93 -9.83
CA ARG A 209 -6.10 28.49 -8.94
C ARG A 209 -7.06 27.42 -8.45
N SER A 210 -7.42 27.52 -7.18
CA SER A 210 -8.56 26.77 -6.64
C SER A 210 -9.87 27.19 -7.33
N ARG A 211 -10.64 26.21 -7.75
CA ARG A 211 -11.97 26.37 -8.33
C ARG A 211 -13.09 26.14 -7.31
N GLY A 212 -12.74 25.89 -6.07
CA GLY A 212 -13.66 25.69 -4.96
C GLY A 212 -13.39 24.44 -4.19
N VAL A 213 -14.07 24.30 -3.08
CA VAL A 213 -13.97 23.14 -2.19
C VAL A 213 -15.22 22.28 -2.29
N VAL A 214 -15.05 20.99 -2.01
CA VAL A 214 -16.13 20.00 -1.86
C VAL A 214 -16.15 19.56 -0.41
N ALA A 215 -17.26 19.75 0.28
CA ALA A 215 -17.41 19.35 1.68
C ALA A 215 -17.32 17.83 1.83
N THR A 216 -16.57 17.36 2.81
CA THR A 216 -16.40 15.95 3.16
C THR A 216 -17.11 15.61 4.47
N SER A 217 -17.15 14.32 4.81
CA SER A 217 -17.82 13.85 6.05
C SER A 217 -17.08 14.19 7.33
N GLY A 218 -15.76 14.43 7.28
CA GLY A 218 -15.00 14.89 8.43
C GLY A 218 -13.57 14.37 8.51
N HIS A 219 -12.62 15.28 8.62
CA HIS A 219 -11.18 15.05 8.71
C HIS A 219 -10.64 14.17 7.56
N PRO A 220 -10.68 14.71 6.31
CA PRO A 220 -10.27 13.96 5.12
C PRO A 220 -8.77 13.68 5.13
N ARG A 221 -8.41 12.47 4.74
CA ARG A 221 -7.04 11.96 4.72
C ARG A 221 -6.64 11.41 3.35
N GLY A 222 -6.06 10.21 3.30
CA GLY A 222 -5.60 9.57 2.08
C GLY A 222 -6.66 9.48 0.99
N MET A 223 -6.22 9.64 -0.25
CA MET A 223 -7.06 9.66 -1.45
C MET A 223 -6.63 8.58 -2.44
N ALA A 224 -7.61 8.03 -3.18
CA ALA A 224 -7.36 7.14 -4.32
C ALA A 224 -8.38 7.39 -5.42
N PHE A 225 -7.94 7.38 -6.69
CA PHE A 225 -8.83 7.58 -7.83
C PHE A 225 -9.42 6.26 -8.32
N ALA A 226 -10.68 6.31 -8.76
CA ALA A 226 -11.24 5.23 -9.56
C ALA A 226 -10.43 5.06 -10.86
N PRO A 227 -10.33 3.83 -11.40
CA PRO A 227 -9.58 3.59 -12.64
C PRO A 227 -10.07 4.38 -13.85
N ASP A 228 -11.35 4.78 -13.85
CA ASP A 228 -11.94 5.61 -14.90
C ASP A 228 -11.59 7.11 -14.75
N GLY A 229 -10.97 7.51 -13.65
CA GLY A 229 -10.60 8.90 -13.36
C GLY A 229 -11.77 9.83 -13.01
N HIS A 230 -13.01 9.33 -12.92
CA HIS A 230 -14.19 10.17 -12.68
C HIS A 230 -14.54 10.35 -11.22
N SER A 231 -14.03 9.49 -10.34
CA SER A 231 -14.30 9.56 -8.91
C SER A 231 -13.01 9.49 -8.10
N VAL A 232 -13.02 10.17 -6.95
CA VAL A 232 -11.98 10.03 -5.92
C VAL A 232 -12.60 9.49 -4.64
N TYR A 233 -11.92 8.55 -4.01
CA TYR A 233 -12.24 7.95 -2.72
C TYR A 233 -11.35 8.59 -1.66
N ILE A 234 -11.95 9.14 -0.60
CA ILE A 234 -11.23 9.90 0.44
C ILE A 234 -11.56 9.31 1.81
N ALA A 235 -10.55 8.87 2.53
CA ALA A 235 -10.70 8.43 3.92
C ALA A 235 -11.17 9.58 4.81
N GLN A 236 -12.16 9.33 5.68
CA GLN A 236 -12.73 10.31 6.60
C GLN A 236 -12.48 9.86 8.04
N GLU A 237 -11.45 10.42 8.69
CA GLU A 237 -10.96 9.89 9.96
C GLU A 237 -11.98 9.99 11.09
N THR A 238 -12.69 11.11 11.20
CA THR A 238 -13.66 11.32 12.29
C THR A 238 -15.03 10.73 11.97
N ALA A 239 -15.38 10.55 10.70
CA ALA A 239 -16.66 9.99 10.30
C ALA A 239 -16.63 8.45 10.17
N ASN A 240 -15.45 7.82 10.14
CA ASN A 240 -15.29 6.36 9.99
C ASN A 240 -15.89 5.82 8.68
N VAL A 241 -15.73 6.56 7.61
CA VAL A 241 -16.22 6.23 6.27
C VAL A 241 -15.17 6.54 5.22
N VAL A 242 -15.41 6.11 3.99
CA VAL A 242 -14.72 6.60 2.80
C VAL A 242 -15.74 7.34 1.94
N ASP A 243 -15.53 8.64 1.73
CA ASP A 243 -16.35 9.43 0.84
C ASP A 243 -15.98 9.15 -0.62
N VAL A 244 -17.01 9.10 -1.47
CA VAL A 244 -16.87 8.99 -2.93
C VAL A 244 -17.32 10.32 -3.52
N ILE A 245 -16.38 11.04 -4.12
CA ILE A 245 -16.65 12.33 -4.75
C ILE A 245 -16.56 12.19 -6.26
N ASP A 246 -17.59 12.63 -6.94
CA ASP A 246 -17.65 12.74 -8.38
C ASP A 246 -16.92 14.04 -8.81
N LEU A 247 -15.88 13.89 -9.61
CA LEU A 247 -15.02 15.01 -9.99
C LEU A 247 -15.66 15.93 -11.05
N GLN A 248 -16.58 15.40 -11.86
CA GLN A 248 -17.27 16.19 -12.88
C GLN A 248 -18.33 17.09 -12.25
N THR A 249 -19.18 16.52 -11.39
CA THR A 249 -20.25 17.27 -10.71
C THR A 249 -19.75 18.00 -9.46
N ARG A 250 -18.55 17.63 -8.95
CA ARG A 250 -17.97 18.16 -7.71
C ARG A 250 -18.88 17.93 -6.51
N GLN A 251 -19.46 16.75 -6.44
CA GLN A 251 -20.38 16.39 -5.36
C GLN A 251 -20.01 15.06 -4.74
N ARG A 252 -20.23 14.94 -3.44
CA ARG A 252 -20.16 13.68 -2.75
C ARG A 252 -21.34 12.79 -3.16
N ARG A 253 -21.07 11.67 -3.83
CA ARG A 253 -22.07 10.71 -4.31
C ARG A 253 -22.48 9.71 -3.24
N ALA A 254 -21.53 9.29 -2.41
CA ALA A 254 -21.72 8.24 -1.41
C ALA A 254 -20.71 8.39 -0.27
N SER A 255 -20.99 7.72 0.85
CA SER A 255 -20.04 7.44 1.92
C SER A 255 -20.08 5.97 2.22
N LEU A 256 -18.97 5.26 2.00
CA LEU A 256 -18.85 3.81 2.21
C LEU A 256 -18.47 3.55 3.68
N PRO A 257 -19.16 2.67 4.40
CA PRO A 257 -18.81 2.34 5.78
C PRO A 257 -17.41 1.75 5.89
N ALA A 258 -16.62 2.25 6.82
CA ALA A 258 -15.28 1.75 7.15
C ALA A 258 -15.13 1.61 8.67
N GLY A 259 -13.93 1.33 9.16
CA GLY A 259 -13.68 1.18 10.59
C GLY A 259 -13.28 2.48 11.29
N VAL A 260 -13.00 2.39 12.59
CA VAL A 260 -12.72 3.55 13.43
C VAL A 260 -11.42 4.24 13.00
N ARG A 261 -11.49 5.56 12.78
CA ARG A 261 -10.39 6.43 12.36
C ARG A 261 -9.75 5.96 11.04
N THR A 262 -10.59 5.91 10.00
CA THR A 262 -10.14 5.58 8.64
C THR A 262 -9.11 6.61 8.16
N ALA A 263 -7.92 6.15 7.76
CA ALA A 263 -6.78 7.02 7.47
C ALA A 263 -6.30 6.95 6.02
N GLY A 264 -6.09 5.76 5.48
CA GLY A 264 -5.58 5.56 4.12
C GLY A 264 -6.49 4.66 3.29
N VAL A 265 -6.44 4.82 1.98
CA VAL A 265 -7.22 4.04 1.02
C VAL A 265 -6.37 3.56 -0.15
N ALA A 266 -6.72 2.40 -0.68
CA ALA A 266 -6.20 1.88 -1.95
C ALA A 266 -7.33 1.17 -2.71
N LEU A 267 -7.30 1.21 -4.06
CA LEU A 267 -8.25 0.52 -4.90
C LEU A 267 -7.58 -0.63 -5.65
N SER A 268 -8.32 -1.73 -5.85
CA SER A 268 -7.92 -2.76 -6.81
C SER A 268 -7.86 -2.18 -8.23
N ALA A 269 -7.00 -2.74 -9.07
CA ALA A 269 -6.78 -2.25 -10.42
C ALA A 269 -8.05 -2.28 -11.30
N ASP A 270 -8.97 -3.22 -11.01
CA ASP A 270 -10.28 -3.33 -11.67
C ASP A 270 -11.35 -2.38 -11.10
N GLY A 271 -11.02 -1.61 -10.04
CA GLY A 271 -11.92 -0.68 -9.39
C GLY A 271 -13.08 -1.32 -8.63
N THR A 272 -13.06 -2.63 -8.38
CA THR A 272 -14.17 -3.33 -7.70
C THR A 272 -14.03 -3.38 -6.19
N ARG A 273 -12.80 -3.28 -5.66
CA ARG A 273 -12.51 -3.35 -4.23
C ARG A 273 -11.80 -2.11 -3.72
N LEU A 274 -12.27 -1.65 -2.59
CA LEU A 274 -11.64 -0.59 -1.81
C LEU A 274 -11.05 -1.21 -0.52
N TYR A 275 -9.82 -0.87 -0.25
CA TYR A 275 -9.10 -1.21 0.98
C TYR A 275 -8.94 0.06 1.81
N ALA A 276 -9.40 0.06 3.05
CA ALA A 276 -9.34 1.22 3.93
C ALA A 276 -8.69 0.86 5.27
N SER A 277 -7.59 1.53 5.61
CA SER A 277 -6.91 1.34 6.88
C SER A 277 -7.62 2.09 8.01
N ASN A 278 -7.88 1.42 9.12
CA ASN A 278 -8.64 1.95 10.25
C ASN A 278 -7.71 2.18 11.45
N GLY A 279 -7.14 3.38 11.52
CA GLY A 279 -6.09 3.75 12.48
C GLY A 279 -6.48 3.63 13.95
N GLY A 280 -7.76 3.74 14.28
CA GLY A 280 -8.26 3.57 15.63
C GLY A 280 -8.59 2.13 16.00
N ALA A 281 -9.04 1.33 15.03
CA ALA A 281 -9.41 -0.06 15.25
C ALA A 281 -8.23 -1.04 15.15
N GLY A 282 -7.14 -0.67 14.45
CA GLY A 282 -6.06 -1.61 14.12
C GLY A 282 -6.51 -2.66 13.09
N THR A 283 -7.35 -2.26 12.13
CA THR A 283 -7.91 -3.14 11.12
C THR A 283 -7.78 -2.55 9.71
N LEU A 284 -8.00 -3.39 8.72
CA LEU A 284 -8.17 -3.01 7.32
C LEU A 284 -9.57 -3.45 6.87
N SER A 285 -10.41 -2.52 6.45
CA SER A 285 -11.69 -2.83 5.82
C SER A 285 -11.49 -3.14 4.34
N VAL A 286 -12.12 -4.21 3.86
CA VAL A 286 -12.23 -4.53 2.43
C VAL A 286 -13.68 -4.36 2.02
N ILE A 287 -13.94 -3.46 1.08
CA ILE A 287 -15.29 -3.03 0.70
C ILE A 287 -15.49 -3.31 -0.79
N ASP A 288 -16.60 -3.95 -1.13
CA ASP A 288 -17.08 -4.04 -2.51
C ASP A 288 -17.70 -2.71 -2.92
N ILE A 289 -17.11 -2.06 -3.92
CA ILE A 289 -17.49 -0.72 -4.35
C ILE A 289 -18.89 -0.70 -4.98
N ASN A 290 -19.23 -1.74 -5.74
CA ASN A 290 -20.49 -1.79 -6.48
C ASN A 290 -21.71 -1.97 -5.57
N THR A 291 -21.52 -2.73 -4.49
CA THR A 291 -22.60 -3.03 -3.54
C THR A 291 -22.52 -2.20 -2.26
N ALA A 292 -21.45 -1.46 -2.05
CA ALA A 292 -21.12 -0.73 -0.83
C ALA A 292 -21.09 -1.62 0.43
N ARG A 293 -20.79 -2.92 0.29
CA ARG A 293 -20.76 -3.88 1.39
C ARG A 293 -19.35 -4.20 1.83
N SER A 294 -19.17 -4.35 3.12
CA SER A 294 -17.94 -4.91 3.67
C SER A 294 -17.81 -6.38 3.27
N LEU A 295 -16.67 -6.72 2.65
CA LEU A 295 -16.30 -8.10 2.33
C LEU A 295 -15.51 -8.73 3.46
N ALA A 296 -14.66 -7.95 4.15
CA ALA A 296 -13.86 -8.39 5.28
C ALA A 296 -13.43 -7.20 6.14
N GLU A 297 -13.18 -7.49 7.40
CA GLU A 297 -12.40 -6.63 8.29
C GLU A 297 -11.21 -7.46 8.81
N ILE A 298 -9.99 -7.07 8.43
CA ILE A 298 -8.77 -7.83 8.65
C ILE A 298 -8.01 -7.15 9.78
N ALA A 299 -7.71 -7.88 10.86
CA ALA A 299 -6.87 -7.38 11.93
C ALA A 299 -5.43 -7.19 11.40
N VAL A 300 -4.83 -6.03 11.72
CA VAL A 300 -3.44 -5.66 11.40
C VAL A 300 -2.76 -5.11 12.66
N GLY A 301 -1.63 -4.43 12.53
CA GLY A 301 -1.00 -3.79 13.69
C GLY A 301 -1.72 -2.50 14.13
N LEU A 302 -1.15 -1.84 15.15
CA LEU A 302 -1.72 -0.62 15.74
C LEU A 302 -1.45 0.60 14.87
N ARG A 303 -2.46 1.46 14.72
CA ARG A 303 -2.42 2.68 13.91
C ARG A 303 -1.97 2.41 12.47
N PRO A 304 -2.72 1.59 11.70
CA PRO A 304 -2.44 1.43 10.29
C PRO A 304 -2.65 2.73 9.52
N TRP A 305 -1.72 2.99 8.58
CA TRP A 305 -1.67 4.15 7.71
C TRP A 305 -1.90 3.75 6.24
N ASN A 306 -1.39 4.56 5.31
CA ASN A 306 -1.61 4.41 3.87
C ASN A 306 -1.16 3.02 3.36
N PRO A 307 -2.10 2.22 2.84
CA PRO A 307 -1.81 0.92 2.24
C PRO A 307 -1.37 1.05 0.79
N ALA A 308 -0.63 0.05 0.28
CA ALA A 308 -0.25 -0.03 -1.13
C ALA A 308 -0.39 -1.45 -1.67
N LEU A 309 -0.96 -1.58 -2.88
CA LEU A 309 -1.08 -2.85 -3.61
C LEU A 309 0.17 -3.12 -4.44
N THR A 310 0.57 -4.38 -4.55
CA THR A 310 1.51 -4.82 -5.58
C THR A 310 0.94 -4.58 -6.98
N PRO A 311 1.77 -4.43 -8.01
CA PRO A 311 1.28 -4.29 -9.38
C PRO A 311 0.42 -5.45 -9.88
N ALA A 312 0.64 -6.66 -9.34
CA ALA A 312 -0.20 -7.83 -9.61
C ALA A 312 -1.55 -7.79 -8.87
N GLY A 313 -1.67 -6.96 -7.84
CA GLY A 313 -2.86 -6.84 -7.01
C GLY A 313 -3.09 -8.02 -6.05
N ASP A 314 -2.15 -8.95 -5.97
CA ASP A 314 -2.22 -10.17 -5.15
C ASP A 314 -1.90 -9.94 -3.67
N LYS A 315 -1.10 -8.92 -3.39
CA LYS A 315 -0.74 -8.51 -2.03
C LYS A 315 -1.00 -7.02 -1.79
N LEU A 316 -1.37 -6.71 -0.56
CA LEU A 316 -1.44 -5.34 -0.04
C LEU A 316 -0.54 -5.21 1.17
N TYR A 317 0.23 -4.13 1.25
CA TYR A 317 1.10 -3.80 2.37
C TYR A 317 0.52 -2.63 3.15
N VAL A 318 0.49 -2.73 4.48
CA VAL A 318 -0.07 -1.71 5.39
C VAL A 318 0.96 -1.37 6.46
N ALA A 319 1.37 -0.12 6.55
CA ALA A 319 2.27 0.35 7.60
C ALA A 319 1.51 0.52 8.92
N ASN A 320 1.97 -0.13 9.99
CA ASN A 320 1.39 -0.08 11.32
C ASN A 320 2.22 0.83 12.23
N GLY A 321 1.86 2.12 12.26
CA GLY A 321 2.68 3.17 12.85
C GLY A 321 3.06 2.94 14.31
N ARG A 322 2.17 2.41 15.13
CA ARG A 322 2.44 2.18 16.56
C ARG A 322 2.94 0.77 16.89
N SER A 323 2.89 -0.14 15.91
CA SER A 323 3.46 -1.48 16.07
C SER A 323 4.87 -1.60 15.52
N ASN A 324 5.37 -0.61 14.75
CA ASN A 324 6.66 -0.65 14.05
C ASN A 324 6.76 -1.86 13.10
N THR A 325 5.67 -2.18 12.43
CA THR A 325 5.56 -3.30 11.49
C THR A 325 4.86 -2.90 10.21
N VAL A 326 4.99 -3.73 9.20
CA VAL A 326 4.16 -3.72 7.99
C VAL A 326 3.39 -5.03 7.93
N SER A 327 2.07 -4.97 7.81
CA SER A 327 1.22 -6.12 7.55
C SER A 327 1.19 -6.42 6.05
N VAL A 328 1.35 -7.69 5.69
CA VAL A 328 1.16 -8.20 4.33
C VAL A 328 -0.17 -8.92 4.27
N ILE A 329 -1.03 -8.47 3.39
CA ILE A 329 -2.39 -8.99 3.21
C ILE A 329 -2.48 -9.74 1.88
N ASP A 330 -2.96 -10.98 1.91
CA ASP A 330 -3.40 -11.71 0.74
C ASP A 330 -4.77 -11.16 0.30
N THR A 331 -4.83 -10.55 -0.88
CA THR A 331 -6.03 -9.87 -1.38
C THR A 331 -7.10 -10.84 -1.91
N VAL A 332 -6.73 -12.09 -2.16
CA VAL A 332 -7.64 -13.15 -2.59
C VAL A 332 -8.26 -13.84 -1.38
N ALA A 333 -7.40 -14.27 -0.44
CA ALA A 333 -7.83 -14.94 0.79
C ALA A 333 -8.40 -13.96 1.84
N LEU A 334 -8.25 -12.66 1.65
CA LEU A 334 -8.69 -11.57 2.53
C LEU A 334 -8.22 -11.77 3.98
N ARG A 335 -6.92 -12.00 4.16
CA ARG A 335 -6.31 -12.20 5.48
C ARG A 335 -4.88 -11.72 5.53
N GLU A 336 -4.42 -11.37 6.71
CA GLU A 336 -3.00 -11.15 6.96
C GLU A 336 -2.22 -12.46 6.81
N ILE A 337 -1.12 -12.43 6.08
CA ILE A 337 -0.23 -13.58 5.88
C ILE A 337 1.13 -13.39 6.57
N LYS A 338 1.51 -12.15 6.87
CA LYS A 338 2.78 -11.83 7.52
C LYS A 338 2.77 -10.47 8.17
N GLN A 339 3.49 -10.30 9.28
CA GLN A 339 3.94 -9.01 9.79
C GLN A 339 5.46 -8.90 9.68
N ILE A 340 5.93 -7.79 9.12
CA ILE A 340 7.35 -7.52 8.88
C ILE A 340 7.79 -6.42 9.84
N PRO A 341 8.73 -6.66 10.76
CA PRO A 341 9.32 -5.60 11.57
C PRO A 341 10.07 -4.59 10.69
N VAL A 342 9.87 -3.28 10.95
CA VAL A 342 10.52 -2.17 10.26
C VAL A 342 11.05 -1.16 11.28
N GLY A 343 11.46 0.03 10.86
CA GLY A 343 11.87 1.08 11.80
C GLY A 343 10.68 1.66 12.61
N GLU A 344 11.00 2.61 13.50
CA GLU A 344 10.00 3.19 14.40
C GLU A 344 9.05 4.16 13.69
N LEU A 345 7.78 4.03 13.98
CA LEU A 345 6.68 4.86 13.49
C LEU A 345 6.63 4.90 11.94
N PRO A 346 6.43 3.75 11.27
CA PRO A 346 6.23 3.74 9.83
C PRO A 346 4.97 4.52 9.45
N TRP A 347 5.08 5.42 8.44
CA TRP A 347 3.99 6.35 8.10
C TRP A 347 3.10 5.88 6.96
N GLY A 348 3.62 5.10 6.05
CA GLY A 348 2.90 4.55 4.90
C GLY A 348 3.76 3.58 4.11
N VAL A 349 3.21 3.06 3.04
CA VAL A 349 3.92 2.18 2.11
C VAL A 349 3.73 2.70 0.69
N ILE A 350 4.78 2.70 -0.10
CA ILE A 350 4.68 2.78 -1.57
C ILE A 350 5.31 1.55 -2.20
N ILE A 351 4.79 1.17 -3.37
CA ILE A 351 5.33 0.06 -4.16
C ILE A 351 5.97 0.64 -5.42
N ALA A 352 7.23 0.27 -5.68
CA ALA A 352 7.95 0.66 -6.88
C ALA A 352 8.90 -0.45 -7.36
N ARG A 353 9.40 -0.30 -8.60
CA ARG A 353 10.40 -1.18 -9.21
C ARG A 353 11.79 -0.62 -9.08
#